data_339c96ce16599eb542dbc60b17f7d589
#
_entry.id   339c96ce16599eb542dbc60b17f7d589
#
_cell.length_a   1.000
_cell.length_b   1.000
_cell.length_c   1.000
_cell.angle_alpha   90.00
_cell.angle_beta   90.00
_cell.angle_gamma   90.00
#
_symmetry.space_group_name_H-M   'P 1'
#
loop_
_entity.id
_entity.type
_entity.pdbx_description
1 polymer ?
#
loop_
_entity_poly.entity_id
_entity_poly.type
_entity_poly.pdbx_seq_one_letter_code
_entity_poly.pdbx_strand_id
1 'polypeptide(L)'
;MPKKLSDYTLADWKRLRPLSQGLKTARYNRIDRRYRQQPAKVGDPAAVAKMITGRRALFTVAYQDPQAIDLQIPLIRLFVPDAVYIVVDNSPDDDRAAEIERIAETHGVPYLRAPDNPWQKSSRSHGIVLNWIWHNIIRPGAPELFGLLDHDLFPTAPDDPFAPLATQDVYGYVRTTEPPSERWFLWAGFTMMRFSAVRDLPLDFGQDWFLGLDTGGGNWGPLYSKLDLAKLQQSPSRFVPYREGLATYDGPFQWCGSWLHEVGQMGEPEIMRDKRRVVVDLLTPHLEAARNLPPR
;
A
#
# COMPACT_ATOMS: atom_id res chain seq x y z
N MET A 1 -13.48 -13.18 1.28
CA MET A 1 -14.68 -13.92 0.78
C MET A 1 -15.91 -13.49 1.57
N PRO A 2 -17.08 -13.37 0.97
CA PRO A 2 -18.27 -13.15 1.76
C PRO A 2 -18.45 -14.30 2.77
N LYS A 3 -18.93 -13.98 3.97
CA LYS A 3 -19.32 -14.99 4.96
C LYS A 3 -20.20 -16.03 4.26
N LYS A 4 -19.91 -17.31 4.50
CA LYS A 4 -20.84 -18.37 4.08
C LYS A 4 -22.12 -18.23 4.87
N LEU A 5 -23.24 -18.66 4.32
CA LEU A 5 -24.54 -18.59 5.03
C LEU A 5 -24.49 -19.35 6.37
N SER A 6 -23.67 -20.39 6.47
CA SER A 6 -23.40 -21.15 7.68
C SER A 6 -22.67 -20.36 8.79
N ASP A 7 -22.03 -19.25 8.46
CA ASP A 7 -21.23 -18.46 9.41
C ASP A 7 -22.07 -17.42 10.17
N TYR A 8 -23.38 -17.33 9.85
CA TYR A 8 -24.30 -16.40 10.50
C TYR A 8 -25.05 -17.09 11.64
N THR A 9 -25.08 -16.41 12.77
CA THR A 9 -25.85 -16.86 13.95
C THR A 9 -27.36 -16.62 13.77
N LEU A 10 -28.19 -17.27 14.58
CA LEU A 10 -29.63 -16.99 14.62
C LEU A 10 -29.95 -15.52 14.92
N ALA A 11 -29.13 -14.87 15.74
CA ALA A 11 -29.27 -13.44 16.04
C ALA A 11 -28.97 -12.57 14.79
N ASP A 12 -28.01 -12.99 13.95
CA ASP A 12 -27.73 -12.31 12.69
C ASP A 12 -28.87 -12.46 11.69
N TRP A 13 -29.47 -13.66 11.62
CA TRP A 13 -30.62 -13.91 10.77
C TRP A 13 -31.88 -13.11 11.21
N LYS A 14 -32.15 -13.01 12.50
CA LYS A 14 -33.19 -12.16 13.03
C LYS A 14 -33.05 -10.67 12.66
N ARG A 15 -31.79 -10.21 12.50
CA ARG A 15 -31.45 -8.84 12.09
C ARG A 15 -31.28 -8.69 10.57
N LEU A 16 -31.64 -9.69 9.78
CA LEU A 16 -31.49 -9.71 8.32
C LEU A 16 -30.06 -9.37 7.83
N ARG A 17 -29.05 -9.62 8.69
CA ARG A 17 -27.66 -9.33 8.37
C ARG A 17 -27.16 -10.06 7.11
N PRO A 18 -27.46 -11.35 6.85
CA PRO A 18 -27.03 -12.02 5.63
C PRO A 18 -27.51 -11.29 4.37
N LEU A 19 -28.75 -10.85 4.34
CA LEU A 19 -29.32 -10.11 3.20
C LEU A 19 -28.69 -8.73 3.04
N SER A 20 -28.61 -7.95 4.12
CA SER A 20 -28.04 -6.61 4.10
C SER A 20 -26.54 -6.62 3.74
N GLN A 21 -25.79 -7.61 4.20
CA GLN A 21 -24.39 -7.79 3.88
C GLN A 21 -24.21 -8.25 2.43
N GLY A 22 -25.05 -9.17 1.94
CA GLY A 22 -25.05 -9.59 0.55
C GLY A 22 -25.28 -8.42 -0.41
N LEU A 23 -26.29 -7.56 -0.12
CA LEU A 23 -26.56 -6.37 -0.92
C LEU A 23 -25.40 -5.35 -0.87
N LYS A 24 -24.81 -5.12 0.30
CA LYS A 24 -23.63 -4.27 0.43
C LYS A 24 -22.47 -4.80 -0.40
N THR A 25 -22.16 -6.08 -0.28
CA THR A 25 -21.09 -6.72 -1.04
C THR A 25 -21.32 -6.60 -2.55
N ALA A 26 -22.52 -6.89 -3.02
CA ALA A 26 -22.89 -6.76 -4.43
C ALA A 26 -22.72 -5.31 -4.94
N ARG A 27 -23.18 -4.33 -4.13
CA ARG A 27 -22.99 -2.91 -4.44
C ARG A 27 -21.51 -2.53 -4.53
N TYR A 28 -20.70 -2.95 -3.55
CA TYR A 28 -19.28 -2.66 -3.52
C TYR A 28 -18.55 -3.29 -4.71
N ASN A 29 -18.79 -4.56 -4.96
CA ASN A 29 -18.20 -5.26 -6.11
C ASN A 29 -18.57 -4.60 -7.46
N ARG A 30 -19.78 -4.04 -7.56
CA ARG A 30 -20.19 -3.30 -8.76
C ARG A 30 -19.44 -1.98 -8.90
N ILE A 31 -19.25 -1.24 -7.81
CA ILE A 31 -18.51 0.02 -7.79
C ILE A 31 -17.04 -0.25 -8.16
N ASP A 32 -16.40 -1.22 -7.49
CA ASP A 32 -15.00 -1.58 -7.71
C ASP A 32 -14.75 -2.07 -9.14
N ARG A 33 -15.69 -2.86 -9.69
CA ARG A 33 -15.59 -3.29 -11.09
C ARG A 33 -15.68 -2.13 -12.07
N ARG A 34 -16.56 -1.16 -11.82
CA ARG A 34 -16.67 0.04 -12.65
C ARG A 34 -15.42 0.91 -12.53
N TYR A 35 -14.91 1.08 -11.32
CA TYR A 35 -13.71 1.87 -11.07
C TYR A 35 -12.49 1.28 -11.81
N ARG A 36 -12.30 -0.02 -11.75
CA ARG A 36 -11.21 -0.70 -12.46
C ARG A 36 -11.20 -0.49 -13.97
N GLN A 37 -12.35 -0.22 -14.57
CA GLN A 37 -12.49 0.01 -16.01
C GLN A 37 -12.30 1.47 -16.42
N GLN A 38 -12.15 2.38 -15.47
CA GLN A 38 -11.95 3.79 -15.78
C GLN A 38 -10.49 4.05 -16.20
N PRO A 39 -10.27 4.95 -17.18
CA PRO A 39 -8.92 5.38 -17.53
C PRO A 39 -8.28 6.17 -16.39
N ALA A 40 -6.97 6.27 -16.38
CA ALA A 40 -6.26 7.24 -15.55
C ALA A 40 -6.71 8.66 -15.92
N LYS A 41 -6.74 9.58 -14.95
CA LYS A 41 -6.97 11.01 -15.22
C LYS A 41 -5.74 11.65 -15.87
N VAL A 42 -4.54 11.21 -15.48
CA VAL A 42 -3.26 11.65 -16.02
C VAL A 42 -2.35 10.45 -16.20
N GLY A 43 -1.53 10.47 -17.24
CA GLY A 43 -0.57 9.43 -17.56
C GLY A 43 -1.15 8.26 -18.34
N ASP A 44 -0.27 7.36 -18.76
CA ASP A 44 -0.63 6.17 -19.57
C ASP A 44 -0.27 4.88 -18.82
N PRO A 45 -1.26 4.16 -18.25
CA PRO A 45 -1.04 2.88 -17.56
C PRO A 45 -0.40 1.82 -18.46
N ALA A 46 -0.66 1.84 -19.78
CA ALA A 46 -0.08 0.86 -20.70
C ALA A 46 1.42 1.12 -20.94
N ALA A 47 1.83 2.38 -20.97
CA ALA A 47 3.25 2.74 -21.02
C ALA A 47 3.99 2.30 -19.76
N VAL A 48 3.40 2.54 -18.57
CA VAL A 48 3.97 2.08 -17.30
C VAL A 48 4.02 0.55 -17.22
N ALA A 49 2.98 -0.15 -17.68
CA ALA A 49 2.97 -1.60 -17.75
C ALA A 49 4.14 -2.16 -18.60
N LYS A 50 4.41 -1.56 -19.76
CA LYS A 50 5.57 -1.92 -20.58
C LYS A 50 6.90 -1.68 -19.88
N MET A 51 7.01 -0.58 -19.13
CA MET A 51 8.22 -0.19 -18.43
C MET A 51 8.62 -1.20 -17.33
N ILE A 52 7.65 -1.83 -16.67
CA ILE A 52 7.89 -2.79 -15.58
C ILE A 52 8.04 -4.24 -16.05
N THR A 53 7.85 -4.55 -17.32
CA THR A 53 7.86 -5.94 -17.84
C THR A 53 9.17 -6.64 -17.49
N GLY A 54 9.08 -7.78 -16.77
CA GLY A 54 10.22 -8.59 -16.34
C GLY A 54 11.15 -7.90 -15.36
N ARG A 55 10.79 -6.75 -14.78
CA ARG A 55 11.60 -5.95 -13.85
C ARG A 55 11.02 -6.00 -12.44
N ARG A 56 11.78 -5.49 -11.48
CA ARG A 56 11.28 -5.19 -10.14
C ARG A 56 10.56 -3.85 -10.17
N ALA A 57 9.37 -3.77 -9.59
CA ALA A 57 8.55 -2.55 -9.58
C ALA A 57 8.04 -2.23 -8.18
N LEU A 58 8.09 -0.97 -7.78
CA LEU A 58 7.52 -0.46 -6.54
C LEU A 58 6.44 0.56 -6.86
N PHE A 59 5.28 0.40 -6.26
CA PHE A 59 4.15 1.31 -6.41
C PHE A 59 3.84 1.98 -5.10
N THR A 60 3.73 3.31 -5.12
CA THR A 60 3.19 4.06 -4.00
C THR A 60 1.86 4.68 -4.38
N VAL A 61 0.89 4.65 -3.45
CA VAL A 61 -0.38 5.36 -3.62
C VAL A 61 -0.28 6.68 -2.87
N ALA A 62 0.00 7.76 -3.60
CA ALA A 62 0.03 9.10 -3.02
C ALA A 62 -1.37 9.61 -2.66
N TYR A 63 -1.49 10.37 -1.58
CA TYR A 63 -2.74 10.96 -1.14
C TYR A 63 -2.52 12.29 -0.42
N GLN A 64 -2.76 13.41 -1.10
CA GLN A 64 -2.77 14.78 -0.57
C GLN A 64 -1.50 15.21 0.19
N ASP A 65 -0.38 14.52 0.01
CA ASP A 65 0.88 14.79 0.70
C ASP A 65 2.06 14.87 -0.27
N PRO A 66 2.24 16.00 -0.95
CA PRO A 66 3.37 16.22 -1.85
C PRO A 66 4.72 16.08 -1.14
N GLN A 67 4.80 16.55 0.12
CA GLN A 67 6.05 16.49 0.88
C GLN A 67 6.49 15.04 1.13
N ALA A 68 5.57 14.13 1.41
CA ALA A 68 5.92 12.72 1.59
C ALA A 68 6.53 12.13 0.30
N ILE A 69 5.97 12.46 -0.86
CA ILE A 69 6.48 12.02 -2.16
C ILE A 69 7.86 12.62 -2.45
N ASP A 70 8.07 13.90 -2.15
CA ASP A 70 9.36 14.57 -2.33
C ASP A 70 10.47 13.97 -1.43
N LEU A 71 10.11 13.48 -0.26
CA LEU A 71 11.01 12.72 0.63
C LEU A 71 11.23 11.29 0.15
N GLN A 72 10.18 10.59 -0.29
CA GLN A 72 10.22 9.15 -0.59
C GLN A 72 11.00 8.85 -1.87
N ILE A 73 10.81 9.63 -2.95
CA ILE A 73 11.46 9.38 -4.24
C ILE A 73 12.99 9.30 -4.14
N PRO A 74 13.70 10.29 -3.58
CA PRO A 74 15.15 10.24 -3.50
C PRO A 74 15.66 9.09 -2.62
N LEU A 75 14.93 8.72 -1.57
CA LEU A 75 15.29 7.62 -0.69
C LEU A 75 15.12 6.26 -1.35
N ILE A 76 14.02 6.05 -2.09
CA ILE A 76 13.85 4.83 -2.91
C ILE A 76 14.97 4.73 -3.95
N ARG A 77 15.32 5.84 -4.59
CA ARG A 77 16.41 5.88 -5.56
C ARG A 77 17.77 5.55 -4.94
N LEU A 78 18.01 5.97 -3.69
CA LEU A 78 19.23 5.72 -2.95
C LEU A 78 19.34 4.27 -2.49
N PHE A 79 18.27 3.73 -1.91
CA PHE A 79 18.30 2.47 -1.19
C PHE A 79 17.74 1.26 -1.96
N VAL A 80 16.91 1.49 -2.99
CA VAL A 80 16.31 0.45 -3.83
C VAL A 80 16.51 0.76 -5.31
N PRO A 81 17.77 0.99 -5.78
CA PRO A 81 18.06 1.53 -7.11
C PRO A 81 17.62 0.62 -8.27
N ASP A 82 17.48 -0.69 -8.03
CA ASP A 82 17.15 -1.68 -9.06
C ASP A 82 15.65 -1.82 -9.34
N ALA A 83 14.79 -1.12 -8.61
CA ALA A 83 13.36 -1.12 -8.83
C ALA A 83 12.91 0.07 -9.69
N VAL A 84 11.96 -0.19 -10.58
CA VAL A 84 11.16 0.88 -11.21
C VAL A 84 10.18 1.38 -10.15
N TYR A 85 10.33 2.63 -9.73
CA TYR A 85 9.43 3.25 -8.77
C TYR A 85 8.36 4.06 -9.50
N ILE A 86 7.10 3.87 -9.12
CA ILE A 86 5.92 4.47 -9.77
C ILE A 86 5.05 5.14 -8.70
N VAL A 87 4.68 6.40 -8.93
CA VAL A 87 3.73 7.15 -8.12
C VAL A 87 2.34 7.06 -8.75
N VAL A 88 1.37 6.55 -8.01
CA VAL A 88 -0.04 6.56 -8.42
C VAL A 88 -0.82 7.44 -7.45
N ASP A 89 -1.26 8.59 -7.93
CA ASP A 89 -1.91 9.59 -7.09
C ASP A 89 -3.43 9.35 -7.00
N ASN A 90 -3.93 9.33 -5.78
CA ASN A 90 -5.34 9.19 -5.42
C ASN A 90 -5.88 10.46 -4.74
N SER A 91 -5.23 11.58 -4.90
CA SER A 91 -5.65 12.85 -4.29
C SER A 91 -6.92 13.37 -4.93
N PRO A 92 -7.97 13.69 -4.13
CA PRO A 92 -9.18 14.34 -4.65
C PRO A 92 -8.95 15.83 -4.95
N ASP A 93 -7.98 16.47 -4.31
CA ASP A 93 -7.61 17.88 -4.50
C ASP A 93 -6.71 18.01 -5.72
N ASP A 94 -7.11 18.87 -6.67
CA ASP A 94 -6.38 19.04 -7.94
C ASP A 94 -5.06 19.79 -7.75
N ASP A 95 -4.98 20.74 -6.82
CA ASP A 95 -3.74 21.50 -6.57
C ASP A 95 -2.68 20.58 -5.93
N ARG A 96 -3.08 19.73 -4.98
CA ARG A 96 -2.20 18.73 -4.38
C ARG A 96 -1.73 17.69 -5.40
N ALA A 97 -2.62 17.24 -6.25
CA ALA A 97 -2.29 16.30 -7.31
C ALA A 97 -1.28 16.92 -8.32
N ALA A 98 -1.48 18.18 -8.72
CA ALA A 98 -0.55 18.89 -9.61
C ALA A 98 0.82 19.09 -8.96
N GLU A 99 0.88 19.33 -7.65
CA GLU A 99 2.14 19.42 -6.92
C GLU A 99 2.88 18.07 -6.87
N ILE A 100 2.17 16.97 -6.63
CA ILE A 100 2.74 15.60 -6.65
C ILE A 100 3.24 15.26 -8.05
N GLU A 101 2.47 15.55 -9.11
CA GLU A 101 2.88 15.36 -10.51
C GLU A 101 4.18 16.09 -10.81
N ARG A 102 4.27 17.40 -10.49
CA ARG A 102 5.48 18.19 -10.69
C ARG A 102 6.69 17.63 -9.94
N ILE A 103 6.51 17.13 -8.73
CA ILE A 103 7.58 16.47 -7.96
C ILE A 103 8.05 15.21 -8.70
N ALA A 104 7.12 14.34 -9.09
CA ALA A 104 7.47 13.12 -9.81
C ALA A 104 8.19 13.42 -11.14
N GLU A 105 7.74 14.42 -11.91
CA GLU A 105 8.40 14.90 -13.13
C GLU A 105 9.81 15.42 -12.85
N THR A 106 9.99 16.23 -11.81
CA THR A 106 11.29 16.78 -11.42
C THR A 106 12.31 15.67 -11.13
N HIS A 107 11.85 14.58 -10.55
CA HIS A 107 12.68 13.42 -10.25
C HIS A 107 12.74 12.39 -11.40
N GLY A 108 12.03 12.58 -12.51
CA GLY A 108 11.97 11.64 -13.62
C GLY A 108 11.30 10.31 -13.25
N VAL A 109 10.33 10.34 -12.34
CA VAL A 109 9.58 9.17 -11.87
C VAL A 109 8.25 9.07 -12.60
N PRO A 110 7.84 7.90 -13.12
CA PRO A 110 6.54 7.70 -13.71
C PRO A 110 5.42 8.08 -12.74
N TYR A 111 4.53 8.95 -13.22
CA TYR A 111 3.36 9.42 -12.48
C TYR A 111 2.08 9.02 -13.22
N LEU A 112 1.10 8.59 -12.44
CA LEU A 112 -0.26 8.34 -12.91
C LEU A 112 -1.23 8.97 -11.90
N ARG A 113 -2.25 9.66 -12.37
CA ARG A 113 -3.38 10.04 -11.54
C ARG A 113 -4.50 9.03 -11.73
N ALA A 114 -4.89 8.36 -10.65
CA ALA A 114 -5.97 7.39 -10.64
C ALA A 114 -7.32 8.05 -11.04
N PRO A 115 -8.34 7.27 -11.44
CA PRO A 115 -9.69 7.78 -11.66
C PRO A 115 -10.27 8.41 -10.39
N ASP A 116 -11.33 9.23 -10.55
CA ASP A 116 -12.04 9.81 -9.41
C ASP A 116 -12.57 8.72 -8.47
N ASN A 117 -12.04 8.73 -7.26
CA ASN A 117 -12.31 7.69 -6.29
C ASN A 117 -13.70 7.88 -5.65
N PRO A 118 -14.60 6.89 -5.77
CA PRO A 118 -15.93 6.97 -5.17
C PRO A 118 -15.92 6.89 -3.63
N TRP A 119 -14.76 6.54 -3.05
CA TRP A 119 -14.55 6.41 -1.61
C TRP A 119 -13.63 7.51 -1.12
N GLN A 120 -14.16 8.58 -0.53
CA GLN A 120 -13.37 9.73 -0.12
C GLN A 120 -12.55 9.52 1.15
N LYS A 121 -12.84 8.50 1.94
CA LYS A 121 -12.16 8.24 3.22
C LYS A 121 -11.98 6.75 3.44
N SER A 122 -10.90 6.39 4.14
CA SER A 122 -10.64 5.05 4.66
C SER A 122 -9.81 4.14 3.78
N SER A 123 -9.37 3.05 4.37
CA SER A 123 -8.68 1.92 3.75
C SER A 123 -9.37 1.38 2.47
N ARG A 124 -10.68 1.64 2.29
CA ARG A 124 -11.40 1.29 1.06
C ARG A 124 -10.96 2.17 -0.11
N SER A 125 -10.73 3.46 0.13
CA SER A 125 -10.19 4.37 -0.89
C SER A 125 -8.83 3.90 -1.39
N HIS A 126 -7.96 3.47 -0.50
CA HIS A 126 -6.66 2.91 -0.84
C HIS A 126 -6.80 1.57 -1.59
N GLY A 127 -7.59 0.63 -1.04
CA GLY A 127 -7.74 -0.71 -1.62
C GLY A 127 -8.30 -0.73 -3.05
N ILE A 128 -9.24 0.18 -3.39
CA ILE A 128 -9.78 0.25 -4.75
C ILE A 128 -8.74 0.73 -5.77
N VAL A 129 -7.85 1.65 -5.37
CA VAL A 129 -6.74 2.12 -6.20
C VAL A 129 -5.71 1.02 -6.40
N LEU A 130 -5.36 0.27 -5.35
CA LEU A 130 -4.47 -0.88 -5.47
C LEU A 130 -5.04 -1.95 -6.42
N ASN A 131 -6.36 -2.18 -6.38
CA ASN A 131 -7.03 -3.07 -7.33
C ASN A 131 -6.99 -2.51 -8.76
N TRP A 132 -7.08 -1.19 -8.93
CA TRP A 132 -6.93 -0.55 -10.23
C TRP A 132 -5.49 -0.70 -10.76
N ILE A 133 -4.47 -0.47 -9.93
CA ILE A 133 -3.05 -0.69 -10.25
C ILE A 133 -2.81 -2.14 -10.67
N TRP A 134 -3.33 -3.09 -9.88
CA TRP A 134 -3.22 -4.52 -10.19
C TRP A 134 -3.76 -4.87 -11.57
N HIS A 135 -4.98 -4.40 -11.90
CA HIS A 135 -5.64 -4.77 -13.14
C HIS A 135 -5.11 -4.05 -14.37
N ASN A 136 -4.69 -2.79 -14.24
CA ASN A 136 -4.34 -1.95 -15.39
C ASN A 136 -2.84 -1.84 -15.63
N ILE A 137 -2.01 -2.16 -14.61
CA ILE A 137 -0.57 -1.97 -14.70
C ILE A 137 0.18 -3.27 -14.39
N ILE A 138 0.00 -3.84 -13.19
CA ILE A 138 0.82 -4.99 -12.75
C ILE A 138 0.50 -6.24 -13.57
N ARG A 139 -0.77 -6.59 -13.71
CA ARG A 139 -1.17 -7.79 -14.49
C ARG A 139 -0.75 -7.72 -15.95
N PRO A 140 -1.03 -6.65 -16.72
CA PRO A 140 -0.59 -6.56 -18.09
C PRO A 140 0.91 -6.37 -18.23
N GLY A 141 1.57 -5.71 -17.26
CA GLY A 141 3.00 -5.46 -17.29
C GLY A 141 3.87 -6.66 -16.92
N ALA A 142 3.30 -7.64 -16.20
CA ALA A 142 3.99 -8.86 -15.81
C ALA A 142 5.42 -8.61 -15.28
N PRO A 143 5.59 -7.81 -14.20
CA PRO A 143 6.91 -7.62 -13.59
C PRO A 143 7.44 -8.95 -13.04
N GLU A 144 8.75 -9.06 -12.82
CA GLU A 144 9.31 -10.21 -12.10
C GLU A 144 8.82 -10.20 -10.64
N LEU A 145 9.05 -9.06 -9.97
CA LEU A 145 8.65 -8.81 -8.58
C LEU A 145 7.94 -7.45 -8.51
N PHE A 146 6.97 -7.34 -7.64
CA PHE A 146 6.34 -6.03 -7.38
C PHE A 146 6.14 -5.79 -5.89
N GLY A 147 6.13 -4.53 -5.51
CA GLY A 147 5.85 -4.08 -4.16
C GLY A 147 4.84 -2.95 -4.13
N LEU A 148 4.07 -2.91 -3.04
CA LEU A 148 3.11 -1.86 -2.71
C LEU A 148 3.59 -1.15 -1.45
N LEU A 149 3.63 0.17 -1.49
CA LEU A 149 4.13 1.04 -0.43
C LEU A 149 3.10 2.13 -0.10
N ASP A 150 2.97 2.46 1.17
CA ASP A 150 2.34 3.72 1.57
C ASP A 150 3.30 4.89 1.30
N HIS A 151 2.74 6.05 0.96
CA HIS A 151 3.55 7.21 0.60
C HIS A 151 4.31 7.85 1.77
N ASP A 152 3.93 7.53 3.00
CA ASP A 152 4.56 7.96 4.24
C ASP A 152 5.48 6.89 4.87
N LEU A 153 5.96 5.95 4.04
CA LEU A 153 6.91 4.91 4.39
C LEU A 153 8.26 5.16 3.70
N PHE A 154 9.31 5.37 4.47
CA PHE A 154 10.62 5.82 4.00
C PHE A 154 11.71 4.82 4.30
N PRO A 155 12.50 4.34 3.33
CA PRO A 155 13.70 3.55 3.60
C PRO A 155 14.78 4.44 4.24
N THR A 156 15.49 3.90 5.23
CA THR A 156 16.53 4.62 5.99
C THR A 156 17.89 3.95 5.95
N ALA A 157 18.00 2.81 5.28
CA ALA A 157 19.25 2.09 5.09
C ALA A 157 19.19 1.22 3.83
N PRO A 158 20.32 0.81 3.26
CA PRO A 158 20.36 -0.18 2.20
C PRO A 158 19.70 -1.49 2.68
N ASP A 159 18.56 -1.78 2.11
CA ASP A 159 17.78 -2.98 2.43
C ASP A 159 16.94 -3.33 1.19
N ASP A 160 17.28 -4.43 0.54
CA ASP A 160 16.51 -4.88 -0.62
C ASP A 160 15.22 -5.56 -0.16
N PRO A 161 14.06 -4.88 -0.26
CA PRO A 161 12.79 -5.43 0.20
C PRO A 161 12.34 -6.65 -0.60
N PHE A 162 12.97 -6.91 -1.74
CA PHE A 162 12.70 -8.07 -2.59
C PHE A 162 13.59 -9.28 -2.27
N ALA A 163 14.68 -9.11 -1.51
CA ALA A 163 15.61 -10.21 -1.22
C ALA A 163 14.93 -11.45 -0.61
N PRO A 164 13.96 -11.35 0.32
CA PRO A 164 13.26 -12.51 0.86
C PRO A 164 12.48 -13.30 -0.19
N LEU A 165 12.09 -12.66 -1.30
CA LEU A 165 11.40 -13.34 -2.39
C LEU A 165 12.28 -14.32 -3.18
N ALA A 166 13.57 -14.42 -2.88
CA ALA A 166 14.42 -15.47 -3.43
C ALA A 166 13.97 -16.88 -2.97
N THR A 167 13.38 -16.97 -1.77
CA THR A 167 12.99 -18.25 -1.14
C THR A 167 11.50 -18.36 -0.85
N GLN A 168 10.72 -17.32 -1.01
CA GLN A 168 9.28 -17.27 -0.76
C GLN A 168 8.56 -16.38 -1.77
N ASP A 169 7.24 -16.46 -1.85
CA ASP A 169 6.46 -15.77 -2.86
C ASP A 169 5.91 -14.41 -2.42
N VAL A 170 5.86 -14.18 -1.12
CA VAL A 170 5.32 -12.95 -0.52
C VAL A 170 6.18 -12.53 0.67
N TYR A 171 6.38 -11.22 0.85
CA TYR A 171 7.11 -10.63 1.98
C TYR A 171 6.49 -9.30 2.36
N GLY A 172 6.56 -8.92 3.61
CA GLY A 172 6.10 -7.61 4.08
C GLY A 172 5.75 -7.61 5.56
N TYR A 173 5.04 -6.57 5.98
CA TYR A 173 4.55 -6.45 7.34
C TYR A 173 3.26 -7.23 7.53
N VAL A 174 3.30 -8.22 8.41
CA VAL A 174 2.13 -9.05 8.77
C VAL A 174 1.26 -8.34 9.80
N ARG A 175 -0.03 -8.26 9.51
CA ARG A 175 -1.07 -7.89 10.48
C ARG A 175 -1.96 -9.08 10.77
N THR A 176 -2.28 -9.26 12.03
CA THR A 176 -3.20 -10.30 12.51
C THR A 176 -4.49 -9.68 12.98
N THR A 177 -5.57 -10.46 12.95
CA THR A 177 -6.82 -10.07 13.61
C THR A 177 -6.75 -10.46 15.09
N GLU A 178 -7.59 -9.81 15.91
CA GLU A 178 -7.78 -10.16 17.31
C GLU A 178 -8.21 -11.63 17.48
N PRO A 179 -7.72 -12.33 18.51
CA PRO A 179 -8.21 -13.66 18.86
C PRO A 179 -9.74 -13.68 19.03
N PRO A 180 -10.44 -14.78 18.67
CA PRO A 180 -9.90 -16.12 18.34
C PRO A 180 -9.55 -16.35 16.86
N SER A 181 -9.40 -15.33 16.05
CA SER A 181 -9.11 -15.47 14.63
C SER A 181 -7.60 -15.67 14.40
N GLU A 182 -7.23 -16.76 13.74
CA GLU A 182 -5.86 -17.03 13.28
C GLU A 182 -5.59 -16.40 11.89
N ARG A 183 -6.39 -15.43 11.48
CA ARG A 183 -6.26 -14.82 10.17
C ARG A 183 -5.20 -13.73 10.20
N TRP A 184 -4.46 -13.67 9.12
CA TRP A 184 -3.41 -12.70 8.92
C TRP A 184 -3.40 -12.21 7.47
N PHE A 185 -2.74 -11.11 7.23
CA PHE A 185 -2.54 -10.56 5.90
C PHE A 185 -1.29 -9.69 5.89
N LEU A 186 -0.74 -9.48 4.72
CA LEU A 186 0.29 -8.46 4.54
C LEU A 186 -0.39 -7.10 4.39
N TRP A 187 0.06 -6.15 5.19
CA TRP A 187 -0.37 -4.77 5.10
C TRP A 187 0.06 -4.19 3.75
N ALA A 188 -0.90 -3.67 2.99
CA ALA A 188 -0.65 -3.20 1.63
C ALA A 188 0.28 -1.97 1.54
N GLY A 189 0.57 -1.32 2.67
CA GLY A 189 1.56 -0.24 2.75
C GLY A 189 3.02 -0.72 2.79
N PHE A 190 3.26 -2.03 3.00
CA PHE A 190 4.58 -2.65 2.87
C PHE A 190 4.41 -4.14 2.53
N THR A 191 4.23 -4.40 1.26
CA THR A 191 4.01 -5.76 0.72
C THR A 191 4.77 -5.95 -0.57
N MET A 192 5.56 -7.03 -0.65
CA MET A 192 6.30 -7.47 -1.83
C MET A 192 5.79 -8.83 -2.27
N MET A 193 5.67 -9.05 -3.59
CA MET A 193 5.15 -10.29 -4.17
C MET A 193 5.92 -10.70 -5.42
N ARG A 194 6.08 -12.00 -5.59
CA ARG A 194 6.52 -12.61 -6.87
C ARG A 194 5.32 -12.70 -7.80
N PHE A 195 5.40 -12.04 -8.94
CA PHE A 195 4.27 -11.98 -9.89
C PHE A 195 3.84 -13.37 -10.38
N SER A 196 4.79 -14.23 -10.73
CA SER A 196 4.47 -15.58 -11.24
C SER A 196 3.67 -16.45 -10.25
N ALA A 197 3.82 -16.22 -8.94
CA ALA A 197 3.11 -16.95 -7.90
C ALA A 197 1.66 -16.48 -7.71
N VAL A 198 1.36 -15.24 -8.09
CA VAL A 198 0.07 -14.61 -7.79
C VAL A 198 -0.75 -14.21 -9.02
N ARG A 199 -0.18 -14.25 -10.22
CA ARG A 199 -0.80 -13.75 -11.47
C ARG A 199 -2.16 -14.37 -11.80
N ASP A 200 -2.34 -15.65 -11.45
CA ASP A 200 -3.54 -16.43 -11.74
C ASP A 200 -4.54 -16.47 -10.58
N LEU A 201 -4.19 -15.80 -9.46
CA LEU A 201 -5.07 -15.68 -8.31
C LEU A 201 -6.06 -14.51 -8.47
N PRO A 202 -7.29 -14.66 -7.98
CA PRO A 202 -8.27 -13.57 -7.95
C PRO A 202 -7.96 -12.61 -6.79
N LEU A 203 -6.84 -11.89 -6.91
CA LEU A 203 -6.42 -10.96 -5.86
C LEU A 203 -7.40 -9.81 -5.70
N ASP A 204 -7.58 -9.41 -4.44
CA ASP A 204 -8.34 -8.23 -4.01
C ASP A 204 -7.59 -7.53 -2.88
N PHE A 205 -6.99 -6.39 -3.17
CA PHE A 205 -6.27 -5.57 -2.18
C PHE A 205 -7.19 -4.74 -1.28
N GLY A 206 -8.50 -4.87 -1.44
CA GLY A 206 -9.48 -4.25 -0.55
C GLY A 206 -9.49 -4.88 0.84
N GLN A 207 -10.36 -4.32 1.67
CA GLN A 207 -10.65 -4.83 3.01
C GLN A 207 -11.57 -6.05 2.95
N ASP A 208 -11.40 -7.01 3.84
CA ASP A 208 -12.45 -7.96 4.15
C ASP A 208 -13.17 -7.58 5.45
N TRP A 209 -14.21 -6.79 5.31
CA TRP A 209 -15.01 -6.31 6.45
C TRP A 209 -15.61 -7.41 7.32
N PHE A 210 -15.93 -8.55 6.72
CA PHE A 210 -16.59 -9.64 7.43
C PHE A 210 -15.61 -10.40 8.31
N LEU A 211 -14.33 -10.33 7.93
CA LEU A 211 -13.25 -10.99 8.64
C LEU A 211 -12.46 -10.01 9.53
N GLY A 212 -12.79 -8.72 9.49
CA GLY A 212 -12.07 -7.69 10.24
C GLY A 212 -10.66 -7.41 9.69
N LEU A 213 -10.45 -7.70 8.40
CA LEU A 213 -9.16 -7.50 7.74
C LEU A 213 -9.13 -6.17 7.01
N ASP A 214 -8.07 -5.40 7.21
CA ASP A 214 -7.85 -4.11 6.59
C ASP A 214 -7.34 -4.23 5.14
N THR A 215 -6.89 -3.16 4.52
CA THR A 215 -6.36 -3.09 3.15
C THR A 215 -5.29 -4.15 2.92
N GLY A 216 -5.47 -4.96 1.88
CA GLY A 216 -4.70 -6.18 1.62
C GLY A 216 -5.36 -7.45 2.14
N GLY A 217 -6.27 -7.35 3.11
CA GLY A 217 -6.94 -8.49 3.75
C GLY A 217 -7.92 -9.25 2.86
N GLY A 218 -8.40 -8.63 1.77
CA GLY A 218 -9.20 -9.33 0.75
C GLY A 218 -8.47 -10.52 0.12
N ASN A 219 -7.15 -10.55 0.22
CA ASN A 219 -6.33 -11.66 -0.24
C ASN A 219 -6.24 -12.83 0.75
N TRP A 220 -6.92 -12.79 1.89
CA TRP A 220 -6.93 -13.93 2.82
C TRP A 220 -7.33 -15.23 2.12
N GLY A 221 -8.50 -15.26 1.51
CA GLY A 221 -9.02 -16.47 0.87
C GLY A 221 -8.22 -16.96 -0.33
N PRO A 222 -7.91 -16.14 -1.33
CA PRO A 222 -7.19 -16.58 -2.50
C PRO A 222 -5.70 -16.88 -2.27
N LEU A 223 -5.06 -16.25 -1.28
CA LEU A 223 -3.61 -16.30 -1.09
C LEU A 223 -3.22 -16.71 0.34
N TYR A 224 -3.41 -15.84 1.33
CA TYR A 224 -2.76 -15.99 2.64
C TYR A 224 -3.22 -17.22 3.42
N SER A 225 -4.48 -17.65 3.28
CA SER A 225 -5.00 -18.86 3.93
C SER A 225 -4.34 -20.17 3.47
N LYS A 226 -3.57 -20.12 2.38
CA LYS A 226 -2.86 -21.26 1.79
C LYS A 226 -1.39 -21.30 2.18
N LEU A 227 -0.91 -20.27 2.85
CA LEU A 227 0.48 -20.12 3.27
C LEU A 227 0.61 -20.42 4.77
N ASP A 228 1.71 -21.05 5.12
CA ASP A 228 2.08 -21.29 6.51
C ASP A 228 2.88 -20.10 7.04
N LEU A 229 2.23 -19.27 7.84
CA LEU A 229 2.84 -18.05 8.39
C LEU A 229 4.14 -18.32 9.17
N ALA A 230 4.24 -19.48 9.85
CA ALA A 230 5.41 -19.83 10.64
C ALA A 230 6.66 -20.11 9.77
N LYS A 231 6.47 -20.39 8.50
CA LYS A 231 7.55 -20.64 7.53
C LYS A 231 7.95 -19.42 6.72
N LEU A 232 7.19 -18.31 6.85
CA LEU A 232 7.48 -17.10 6.11
C LEU A 232 8.43 -16.20 6.89
N GLN A 233 9.44 -15.70 6.21
CA GLN A 233 10.17 -14.54 6.68
C GLN A 233 9.25 -13.32 6.57
N GLN A 234 9.11 -12.60 7.67
CA GLN A 234 8.27 -11.42 7.79
C GLN A 234 9.14 -10.19 8.03
N SER A 235 8.66 -9.03 7.63
CA SER A 235 9.28 -7.79 8.04
C SER A 235 9.11 -7.61 9.55
N PRO A 236 10.19 -7.45 10.32
CA PRO A 236 10.07 -7.11 11.72
C PRO A 236 9.38 -5.74 11.85
N SER A 237 8.53 -5.59 12.86
CA SER A 237 7.83 -4.33 13.08
C SER A 237 7.85 -3.94 14.54
N ARG A 238 8.06 -2.66 14.80
CA ARG A 238 7.98 -2.07 16.13
C ARG A 238 7.36 -0.69 16.07
N PHE A 239 6.50 -0.37 17.01
CA PHE A 239 5.99 0.96 17.23
C PHE A 239 6.83 1.66 18.29
N VAL A 240 7.19 2.92 18.04
CA VAL A 240 7.93 3.75 18.98
C VAL A 240 7.27 5.13 19.03
N PRO A 241 7.29 5.82 20.20
CA PRO A 241 6.86 7.20 20.26
C PRO A 241 7.76 8.06 19.35
N TYR A 242 7.19 9.04 18.66
CA TYR A 242 7.98 9.91 17.78
C TYR A 242 8.85 10.92 18.57
N ARG A 243 8.58 11.09 19.85
CA ARG A 243 9.40 11.83 20.81
C ARG A 243 9.51 11.07 22.12
N GLU A 244 10.64 11.26 22.81
CA GLU A 244 10.83 10.74 24.15
C GLU A 244 9.80 11.34 25.11
N GLY A 245 9.28 10.52 26.01
CA GLY A 245 8.27 10.90 27.01
C GLY A 245 6.83 10.88 26.53
N LEU A 246 6.56 10.62 25.25
CA LEU A 246 5.20 10.42 24.73
C LEU A 246 4.78 8.96 24.81
N ALA A 247 3.49 8.73 24.96
CA ALA A 247 2.95 7.38 24.87
C ALA A 247 2.89 6.92 23.40
N THR A 248 3.04 5.61 23.17
CA THR A 248 3.06 5.03 21.82
C THR A 248 1.75 5.24 21.05
N TYR A 249 0.62 5.45 21.75
CA TYR A 249 -0.66 5.73 21.10
C TYR A 249 -0.86 7.19 20.67
N ASP A 250 0.05 8.09 21.07
CA ASP A 250 -0.02 9.52 20.71
C ASP A 250 0.66 9.80 19.36
N GLY A 251 0.36 9.02 18.33
CA GLY A 251 0.90 9.17 17.00
C GLY A 251 2.30 8.58 16.84
N PRO A 252 2.47 7.27 16.99
CA PRO A 252 3.78 6.62 16.94
C PRO A 252 4.42 6.67 15.56
N PHE A 253 5.73 6.41 15.51
CA PHE A 253 6.38 5.85 14.35
C PHE A 253 6.23 4.34 14.35
N GLN A 254 6.17 3.75 13.17
CA GLN A 254 6.33 2.32 12.99
C GLN A 254 7.60 2.07 12.18
N TRP A 255 8.45 1.19 12.68
CA TRP A 255 9.57 0.68 11.91
C TRP A 255 9.20 -0.68 11.33
N CYS A 256 9.32 -0.81 10.02
CA CYS A 256 9.21 -2.07 9.30
C CYS A 256 10.61 -2.46 8.79
N GLY A 257 11.38 -3.22 9.59
CA GLY A 257 12.81 -3.40 9.34
C GLY A 257 13.55 -2.08 9.37
N SER A 258 14.19 -1.71 8.28
CA SER A 258 14.87 -0.44 8.05
C SER A 258 13.97 0.68 7.49
N TRP A 259 12.66 0.44 7.39
CA TRP A 259 11.72 1.41 6.83
C TRP A 259 10.96 2.13 7.94
N LEU A 260 11.00 3.47 7.91
CA LEU A 260 10.27 4.34 8.81
C LEU A 260 8.90 4.67 8.24
N HIS A 261 7.84 4.31 8.94
CA HIS A 261 6.46 4.66 8.60
C HIS A 261 5.96 5.77 9.55
N GLU A 262 5.52 6.88 8.97
CA GLU A 262 4.88 7.97 9.68
C GLU A 262 3.39 7.68 9.90
N VAL A 263 3.10 6.83 10.86
CA VAL A 263 1.72 6.39 11.15
C VAL A 263 0.80 7.56 11.49
N GLY A 264 -0.42 7.54 10.97
CA GLY A 264 -1.49 8.41 11.47
C GLY A 264 -1.56 9.80 10.85
N GLN A 265 -1.18 9.97 9.60
CA GLN A 265 -1.31 11.23 8.83
C GLN A 265 -2.68 11.92 8.91
N MET A 266 -3.72 11.21 9.34
CA MET A 266 -5.08 11.76 9.51
C MET A 266 -5.34 12.21 10.96
N GLY A 267 -4.28 12.34 11.79
CA GLY A 267 -4.35 12.76 13.19
C GLY A 267 -4.48 14.27 13.37
N GLU A 268 -4.30 14.73 14.61
CA GLU A 268 -4.32 16.15 14.98
C GLU A 268 -3.26 16.93 14.19
N PRO A 269 -3.61 18.04 13.52
CA PRO A 269 -2.73 18.75 12.60
C PRO A 269 -1.40 19.23 13.23
N GLU A 270 -1.42 19.55 14.52
CA GLU A 270 -0.21 19.98 15.25
C GLU A 270 0.74 18.82 15.49
N ILE A 271 0.23 17.70 15.92
CA ILE A 271 0.99 16.46 16.12
C ILE A 271 1.60 16.03 14.77
N MET A 272 0.82 16.12 13.70
CA MET A 272 1.29 15.74 12.37
C MET A 272 2.43 16.63 11.86
N ARG A 273 2.33 17.96 12.05
CA ARG A 273 3.43 18.86 11.67
C ARG A 273 4.69 18.61 12.48
N ASP A 274 4.53 18.31 13.75
CA ASP A 274 5.63 18.04 14.65
C ASP A 274 6.34 16.73 14.31
N LYS A 275 5.57 15.66 14.08
CA LYS A 275 6.07 14.37 13.58
C LYS A 275 6.84 14.53 12.27
N ARG A 276 6.28 15.26 11.30
CA ARG A 276 6.91 15.49 10.01
C ARG A 276 8.27 16.19 10.16
N ARG A 277 8.44 17.13 11.10
CA ARG A 277 9.76 17.70 11.38
C ARG A 277 10.74 16.64 11.84
N VAL A 278 10.33 15.78 12.78
CA VAL A 278 11.19 14.68 13.25
C VAL A 278 11.54 13.72 12.12
N VAL A 279 10.58 13.40 11.24
CA VAL A 279 10.84 12.59 10.04
C VAL A 279 11.88 13.27 9.16
N VAL A 280 11.70 14.55 8.82
CA VAL A 280 12.65 15.30 7.99
C VAL A 280 14.05 15.30 8.61
N ASP A 281 14.15 15.57 9.91
CA ASP A 281 15.44 15.59 10.62
C ASP A 281 16.14 14.21 10.55
N LEU A 282 15.38 13.12 10.75
CA LEU A 282 15.90 11.75 10.65
C LEU A 282 16.35 11.41 9.23
N LEU A 283 15.64 11.88 8.21
CA LEU A 283 15.92 11.56 6.81
C LEU A 283 16.96 12.48 6.16
N THR A 284 17.23 13.65 6.73
CA THR A 284 18.15 14.66 6.15
C THR A 284 19.50 14.09 5.70
N PRO A 285 20.24 13.30 6.50
CA PRO A 285 21.52 12.74 6.05
C PRO A 285 21.41 11.86 4.80
N HIS A 286 20.30 11.12 4.68
CA HIS A 286 20.05 10.24 3.54
C HIS A 286 19.61 11.05 2.30
N LEU A 287 18.83 12.11 2.50
CA LEU A 287 18.44 13.03 1.43
C LEU A 287 19.65 13.77 0.85
N GLU A 288 20.60 14.18 1.69
CA GLU A 288 21.86 14.78 1.26
C GLU A 288 22.70 13.77 0.43
N ALA A 289 22.77 12.52 0.87
CA ALA A 289 23.44 11.46 0.11
C ALA A 289 22.73 11.20 -1.24
N ALA A 290 21.40 11.22 -1.28
CA ALA A 290 20.63 11.01 -2.50
C ALA A 290 20.82 12.13 -3.53
N ARG A 291 21.06 13.38 -3.11
CA ARG A 291 21.34 14.52 -4.01
C ARG A 291 22.63 14.35 -4.80
N ASN A 292 23.57 13.59 -4.27
CA ASN A 292 24.86 13.32 -4.91
C ASN A 292 24.82 12.15 -5.92
N LEU A 293 23.65 11.50 -6.11
CA LEU A 293 23.50 10.47 -7.11
C LEU A 293 23.49 11.07 -8.52
N PRO A 294 24.08 10.39 -9.52
CA PRO A 294 24.00 10.85 -10.90
C PRO A 294 22.53 10.87 -11.38
N PRO A 295 22.17 11.78 -12.29
CA PRO A 295 20.85 11.77 -12.93
C PRO A 295 20.65 10.45 -13.66
N ARG A 296 19.42 9.92 -13.64
CA ARG A 296 19.03 8.69 -14.38
C ARG A 296 18.42 9.02 -15.72
#